data_7bed3337a6eeaeb610857ce5a17ef485
#
_entry.id   7bed3337a6eeaeb610857ce5a17ef485
#
_cell.length_a   1.000
_cell.length_b   1.000
_cell.length_c   1.000
_cell.angle_alpha   90.00
_cell.angle_beta   90.00
_cell.angle_gamma   90.00
#
_symmetry.space_group_name_H-M   'P 1'
#
loop_
_entity.id
_entity.type
_entity.pdbx_description
1 polymer ?
#
loop_
_entity_poly.entity_id
_entity_poly.type
_entity_poly.pdbx_seq_one_letter_code
_entity_poly.pdbx_strand_id
1 'polypeptide(L)'
;MIRIFAGLCAALMLVAQPSMAMAAEDDAVPDYRVPKNAAKGKFVAHGQFKAVPFTAGEVTRFMFDGWAGKPIPVWAFVPSGVDVKEAPIMFMLHGAKRNPARYLLEWVPHAQKYGFVVIAPEFAARDFRGSRRYNLGYVFGRKDDRYYLRDEEKWTFSAIEPLFDHAVRELGSVQTGYTLYGHSAGSQFVHRFLYYKPEARVKRFLAANAGWYTMPDAEQVYPYGFKDPYGLTAAALGEDRIRMAVQKDMIILLGDQDNDANHESLRRTPEALLQGEHRFNRGASFLDAGHAQAKRLGVECGWRGAVVKDVAHSNGGIAKVAAKYVK
;
A
#
# COMPACT_ATOMS: atom_id res chain seq x y z
N MET A 1 1.97 -60.99 -23.90
CA MET A 1 1.26 -60.06 -22.97
C MET A 1 1.99 -58.76 -22.98
N ILE A 2 1.51 -57.81 -23.77
CA ILE A 2 2.13 -56.48 -23.97
C ILE A 2 1.27 -55.50 -23.17
N ARG A 3 1.85 -54.83 -22.17
CA ARG A 3 1.18 -53.74 -21.43
C ARG A 3 1.49 -52.42 -22.13
N ILE A 4 0.45 -51.78 -22.65
CA ILE A 4 0.48 -50.45 -23.24
C ILE A 4 0.33 -49.42 -22.11
N PHE A 5 1.32 -48.54 -21.93
CA PHE A 5 1.22 -47.35 -21.08
C PHE A 5 0.61 -46.22 -21.92
N ALA A 6 -0.57 -45.77 -21.52
CA ALA A 6 -1.16 -44.54 -22.07
C ALA A 6 -0.60 -43.34 -21.34
N GLY A 7 0.17 -42.52 -22.03
CA GLY A 7 0.64 -41.23 -21.53
C GLY A 7 -0.48 -40.19 -21.63
N LEU A 8 -0.79 -39.54 -20.51
CA LEU A 8 -1.72 -38.42 -20.44
C LEU A 8 -0.93 -37.15 -20.75
N CYS A 9 -1.08 -36.61 -21.95
CA CYS A 9 -0.62 -35.26 -22.28
C CYS A 9 -1.58 -34.26 -21.65
N ALA A 10 -1.14 -33.53 -20.62
CA ALA A 10 -1.82 -32.38 -20.12
C ALA A 10 -1.58 -31.20 -21.09
N ALA A 11 -2.61 -30.82 -21.84
CA ALA A 11 -2.60 -29.64 -22.69
C ALA A 11 -2.70 -28.39 -21.79
N LEU A 12 -1.61 -27.61 -21.71
CA LEU A 12 -1.65 -26.26 -21.14
C LEU A 12 -2.49 -25.37 -22.07
N MET A 13 -3.70 -25.03 -21.64
CA MET A 13 -4.46 -23.96 -22.30
C MET A 13 -3.84 -22.63 -21.88
N LEU A 14 -3.12 -22.02 -22.80
CA LEU A 14 -2.72 -20.61 -22.71
C LEU A 14 -3.98 -19.77 -22.85
N VAL A 15 -4.47 -19.21 -21.76
CA VAL A 15 -5.49 -18.17 -21.80
C VAL A 15 -4.79 -16.88 -22.22
N ALA A 16 -5.08 -16.44 -23.44
CA ALA A 16 -4.59 -15.17 -23.97
C ALA A 16 -5.12 -14.02 -23.12
N GLN A 17 -4.23 -13.35 -22.41
CA GLN A 17 -4.55 -12.09 -21.73
C GLN A 17 -4.60 -10.95 -22.76
N PRO A 18 -5.54 -10.00 -22.63
CA PRO A 18 -5.59 -8.87 -23.53
C PRO A 18 -4.31 -8.02 -23.39
N SER A 19 -3.62 -7.86 -24.49
CA SER A 19 -2.43 -7.00 -24.66
C SER A 19 -2.76 -5.57 -24.24
N MET A 20 -2.17 -5.09 -23.15
CA MET A 20 -2.15 -3.67 -22.83
C MET A 20 -1.13 -2.98 -23.73
N ALA A 21 -1.61 -2.16 -24.66
CA ALA A 21 -0.79 -1.32 -25.50
C ALA A 21 0.06 -0.36 -24.63
N MET A 22 1.37 -0.41 -24.80
CA MET A 22 2.31 0.54 -24.23
C MET A 22 2.24 1.84 -25.04
N ALA A 23 1.81 2.93 -24.40
CA ALA A 23 2.10 4.27 -24.90
C ALA A 23 3.48 4.68 -24.34
N ALA A 24 4.48 4.70 -25.22
CA ALA A 24 5.74 5.38 -24.98
C ALA A 24 5.60 6.78 -25.58
N GLU A 25 5.59 7.81 -24.73
CA GLU A 25 5.94 9.17 -25.12
C GLU A 25 6.77 9.77 -24.01
N ASP A 26 8.02 10.10 -24.38
CA ASP A 26 9.02 10.78 -23.56
C ASP A 26 8.67 12.28 -23.52
N ASP A 27 7.78 12.70 -22.63
CA ASP A 27 7.62 14.10 -22.30
C ASP A 27 8.60 14.43 -21.17
N ALA A 28 9.55 15.34 -21.45
CA ALA A 28 10.52 15.83 -20.50
C ALA A 28 9.81 16.37 -19.24
N VAL A 29 9.93 15.64 -18.13
CA VAL A 29 9.45 16.09 -16.82
C VAL A 29 10.34 17.28 -16.40
N PRO A 30 9.76 18.43 -16.01
CA PRO A 30 10.53 19.56 -15.50
C PRO A 30 11.48 19.10 -14.39
N ASP A 31 12.76 19.54 -14.45
CA ASP A 31 13.78 19.25 -13.43
C ASP A 31 13.38 19.93 -12.10
N TYR A 32 12.59 19.22 -11.30
CA TYR A 32 12.20 19.67 -9.98
C TYR A 32 13.38 19.44 -9.04
N ARG A 33 14.19 20.47 -8.86
CA ARG A 33 15.35 20.42 -7.96
C ARG A 33 14.87 20.24 -6.54
N VAL A 34 15.05 19.02 -6.03
CA VAL A 34 14.90 18.73 -4.60
C VAL A 34 15.76 19.71 -3.82
N PRO A 35 15.21 20.50 -2.88
CA PRO A 35 16.02 21.36 -2.04
C PRO A 35 17.14 20.54 -1.41
N LYS A 36 18.40 20.94 -1.58
CA LYS A 36 19.59 20.18 -1.11
C LYS A 36 19.51 19.81 0.37
N ASN A 37 18.69 20.50 1.15
CA ASN A 37 18.45 20.25 2.57
C ASN A 37 17.42 19.14 2.85
N ALA A 38 16.55 18.81 1.91
CA ALA A 38 15.58 17.71 2.06
C ALA A 38 16.24 16.34 1.96
N ALA A 39 17.33 16.20 1.18
CA ALA A 39 18.02 14.93 0.93
C ALA A 39 18.97 14.52 2.07
N LYS A 40 19.38 15.40 2.98
CA LYS A 40 20.42 15.13 3.98
C LYS A 40 19.94 14.94 5.42
N GLY A 41 18.65 14.64 5.66
CA GLY A 41 18.18 14.15 6.98
C GLY A 41 18.41 15.08 8.19
N LYS A 42 18.86 16.30 8.01
CA LYS A 42 18.83 17.33 9.04
C LYS A 42 17.53 18.11 8.94
N PHE A 43 16.45 17.43 9.24
CA PHE A 43 15.20 18.13 9.45
C PHE A 43 15.24 18.86 10.78
N VAL A 44 14.97 20.15 10.67
CA VAL A 44 14.89 21.10 11.76
C VAL A 44 14.17 20.49 12.96
N ALA A 45 14.86 20.51 14.09
CA ALA A 45 14.31 20.13 15.38
C ALA A 45 12.96 20.82 15.62
N HIS A 46 12.05 20.07 16.22
CA HIS A 46 10.85 20.55 16.91
C HIS A 46 10.63 22.06 16.92
N GLY A 47 9.68 22.58 16.14
CA GLY A 47 9.17 23.90 16.39
C GLY A 47 8.63 24.75 15.25
N GLN A 48 8.84 24.44 13.99
CA GLN A 48 8.28 25.25 12.90
C GLN A 48 7.46 24.41 11.93
N PHE A 49 6.24 24.09 12.35
CA PHE A 49 5.21 23.65 11.42
C PHE A 49 4.56 24.91 10.83
N LYS A 50 4.50 25.03 9.48
CA LYS A 50 3.71 26.09 8.86
C LYS A 50 2.25 25.93 9.32
N ALA A 51 1.62 27.04 9.68
CA ALA A 51 0.21 27.06 10.10
C ALA A 51 -0.76 26.64 8.98
N VAL A 52 -0.30 26.63 7.71
CA VAL A 52 -1.09 26.23 6.55
C VAL A 52 -0.63 24.83 6.10
N PRO A 53 -1.45 23.79 6.30
CA PRO A 53 -1.05 22.41 6.00
C PRO A 53 -0.92 22.09 4.51
N PHE A 54 -1.60 22.86 3.63
CA PHE A 54 -1.64 22.61 2.19
C PHE A 54 -1.40 23.90 1.41
N THR A 55 -0.24 24.02 0.77
CA THR A 55 0.13 25.16 -0.07
C THR A 55 0.40 24.67 -1.51
N ALA A 56 -0.26 25.27 -2.49
CA ALA A 56 -0.10 24.89 -3.90
C ALA A 56 1.35 25.10 -4.37
N GLY A 57 1.92 24.11 -5.08
CA GLY A 57 3.30 24.10 -5.57
C GLY A 57 4.37 23.82 -4.52
N GLU A 58 4.00 23.62 -3.25
CA GLU A 58 4.96 23.41 -2.17
C GLU A 58 4.81 22.03 -1.51
N VAL A 59 5.93 21.49 -1.02
CA VAL A 59 5.92 20.41 -0.04
C VAL A 59 5.79 21.01 1.35
N THR A 60 4.73 20.64 2.04
CA THR A 60 4.42 21.09 3.40
C THR A 60 4.55 19.97 4.41
N ARG A 61 4.66 20.31 5.69
CA ARG A 61 4.65 19.38 6.81
C ARG A 61 3.87 19.96 7.98
N PHE A 62 2.95 19.17 8.54
CA PHE A 62 2.16 19.57 9.71
C PHE A 62 1.98 18.42 10.69
N MET A 63 1.49 18.69 11.90
CA MET A 63 1.11 17.66 12.87
C MET A 63 -0.37 17.38 12.76
N PHE A 64 -0.73 16.10 12.75
CA PHE A 64 -2.12 15.64 12.80
C PHE A 64 -2.36 14.84 14.09
N ASP A 65 -3.32 15.30 14.89
CA ASP A 65 -3.75 14.69 16.17
C ASP A 65 -5.24 14.35 16.19
N GLY A 66 -5.93 14.50 15.07
CA GLY A 66 -7.38 14.29 14.93
C GLY A 66 -7.84 12.81 14.92
N TRP A 67 -7.12 11.91 15.62
CA TRP A 67 -7.49 10.49 15.76
C TRP A 67 -7.15 9.98 17.16
N ALA A 68 -7.64 8.78 17.53
CA ALA A 68 -7.48 8.24 18.89
C ALA A 68 -6.06 7.72 19.23
N GLY A 69 -5.11 7.79 18.30
CA GLY A 69 -3.71 7.40 18.52
C GLY A 69 -2.80 8.59 18.83
N LYS A 70 -1.49 8.35 18.70
CA LYS A 70 -0.48 9.40 18.87
C LYS A 70 -0.55 10.40 17.71
N PRO A 71 -0.28 11.71 17.96
CA PRO A 71 -0.08 12.68 16.89
C PRO A 71 0.97 12.19 15.88
N ILE A 72 0.69 12.39 14.59
CA ILE A 72 1.59 12.00 13.50
C ILE A 72 1.99 13.20 12.66
N PRO A 73 3.27 13.34 12.31
CA PRO A 73 3.68 14.29 11.29
C PRO A 73 3.10 13.85 9.94
N VAL A 74 2.62 14.78 9.16
CA VAL A 74 2.10 14.54 7.82
C VAL A 74 2.83 15.43 6.82
N TRP A 75 3.33 14.82 5.77
CA TRP A 75 3.90 15.51 4.63
C TRP A 75 2.84 15.60 3.54
N ALA A 76 2.77 16.71 2.84
CA ALA A 76 1.81 16.88 1.75
C ALA A 76 2.42 17.65 0.59
N PHE A 77 1.90 17.39 -0.61
CA PHE A 77 2.14 18.17 -1.81
C PHE A 77 0.81 18.43 -2.51
N VAL A 78 0.57 19.71 -2.82
CA VAL A 78 -0.57 20.16 -3.61
C VAL A 78 -0.05 20.67 -4.95
N PRO A 79 -0.50 20.14 -6.09
CA PRO A 79 -0.04 20.62 -7.39
C PRO A 79 -0.47 22.07 -7.63
N SER A 80 0.36 22.85 -8.32
CA SER A 80 0.02 24.20 -8.76
C SER A 80 -0.77 24.18 -10.08
N GLY A 81 -1.59 25.20 -10.31
CA GLY A 81 -2.32 25.35 -11.58
C GLY A 81 -3.48 24.40 -11.79
N VAL A 82 -3.97 23.74 -10.74
CA VAL A 82 -5.14 22.85 -10.77
C VAL A 82 -6.23 23.39 -9.85
N ASP A 83 -7.48 23.03 -10.12
CA ASP A 83 -8.55 23.22 -9.15
C ASP A 83 -8.40 22.19 -8.02
N VAL A 84 -7.89 22.63 -6.90
CA VAL A 84 -7.60 21.77 -5.75
C VAL A 84 -8.86 21.15 -5.15
N LYS A 85 -10.03 21.76 -5.36
CA LYS A 85 -11.31 21.22 -4.88
C LYS A 85 -11.67 19.94 -5.60
N GLU A 86 -11.37 19.86 -6.88
CA GLU A 86 -11.66 18.72 -7.74
C GLU A 86 -10.50 17.72 -7.82
N ALA A 87 -9.30 18.11 -7.39
CA ALA A 87 -8.10 17.29 -7.50
C ALA A 87 -8.25 15.97 -6.74
N PRO A 88 -7.93 14.80 -7.33
CA PRO A 88 -7.88 13.54 -6.62
C PRO A 88 -6.92 13.60 -5.43
N ILE A 89 -7.23 12.88 -4.36
CA ILE A 89 -6.40 12.79 -3.16
C ILE A 89 -5.79 11.39 -3.09
N MET A 90 -4.48 11.31 -2.91
CA MET A 90 -3.76 10.06 -2.72
C MET A 90 -3.01 10.06 -1.37
N PHE A 91 -3.24 9.04 -0.55
CA PHE A 91 -2.38 8.73 0.59
C PHE A 91 -1.22 7.85 0.16
N MET A 92 0.00 8.24 0.55
CA MET A 92 1.23 7.52 0.24
C MET A 92 1.88 6.97 1.50
N LEU A 93 1.95 5.64 1.63
CA LEU A 93 2.54 4.91 2.76
C LEU A 93 3.98 4.51 2.46
N HIS A 94 4.90 5.01 3.30
CA HIS A 94 6.35 4.81 3.15
C HIS A 94 6.81 3.38 3.48
N GLY A 95 8.04 3.05 3.06
CA GLY A 95 8.70 1.76 3.34
C GLY A 95 9.20 1.60 4.78
N ALA A 96 9.90 0.50 5.04
CA ALA A 96 10.42 0.13 6.37
C ALA A 96 11.41 1.15 6.98
N LYS A 97 12.14 1.90 6.14
CA LYS A 97 13.05 2.96 6.59
C LYS A 97 12.34 4.19 7.16
N ARG A 98 11.00 4.25 7.09
CA ARG A 98 10.16 5.31 7.67
C ARG A 98 10.53 6.71 7.21
N ASN A 99 10.81 6.87 5.91
CA ASN A 99 11.17 8.15 5.30
C ASN A 99 10.10 8.63 4.32
N PRO A 100 8.99 9.21 4.80
CA PRO A 100 7.90 9.70 3.96
C PRO A 100 8.31 10.87 3.08
N ALA A 101 9.19 11.75 3.56
CA ALA A 101 9.65 12.91 2.80
C ALA A 101 10.33 12.51 1.49
N ARG A 102 11.26 11.53 1.54
CA ARG A 102 11.90 11.01 0.33
C ARG A 102 10.89 10.41 -0.63
N TYR A 103 9.99 9.58 -0.10
CA TYR A 103 8.95 8.95 -0.91
C TYR A 103 8.06 10.00 -1.58
N LEU A 104 7.63 11.03 -0.82
CA LEU A 104 6.82 12.13 -1.36
C LEU A 104 7.54 12.86 -2.49
N LEU A 105 8.83 13.17 -2.32
CA LEU A 105 9.61 13.87 -3.34
C LEU A 105 9.72 13.08 -4.65
N GLU A 106 9.74 11.76 -4.58
CA GLU A 106 9.70 10.88 -5.76
C GLU A 106 8.32 10.95 -6.47
N TRP A 107 7.26 11.37 -5.77
CA TRP A 107 5.90 11.51 -6.30
C TRP A 107 5.58 12.93 -6.81
N VAL A 108 6.27 13.98 -6.33
CA VAL A 108 6.00 15.38 -6.67
C VAL A 108 5.91 15.63 -8.19
N PRO A 109 6.85 15.17 -9.04
CA PRO A 109 6.75 15.40 -10.48
C PRO A 109 5.49 14.78 -11.09
N HIS A 110 5.10 13.61 -10.59
CA HIS A 110 3.92 12.88 -11.08
C HIS A 110 2.63 13.52 -10.59
N ALA A 111 2.58 13.95 -9.34
CA ALA A 111 1.44 14.65 -8.76
C ALA A 111 1.20 15.98 -9.49
N GLN A 112 2.27 16.72 -9.80
CA GLN A 112 2.19 17.94 -10.60
C GLN A 112 1.71 17.65 -12.02
N LYS A 113 2.23 16.61 -12.68
CA LYS A 113 1.85 16.25 -14.05
C LYS A 113 0.40 15.81 -14.17
N TYR A 114 -0.07 14.99 -13.23
CA TYR A 114 -1.41 14.38 -13.28
C TYR A 114 -2.47 15.10 -12.44
N GLY A 115 -2.10 16.17 -11.72
CA GLY A 115 -3.03 17.04 -11.02
C GLY A 115 -3.68 16.43 -9.78
N PHE A 116 -2.96 15.67 -8.95
CA PHE A 116 -3.49 15.09 -7.72
C PHE A 116 -2.70 15.50 -6.47
N VAL A 117 -3.39 15.57 -5.34
CA VAL A 117 -2.79 15.85 -4.03
C VAL A 117 -2.16 14.60 -3.46
N VAL A 118 -0.95 14.71 -2.90
CA VAL A 118 -0.27 13.61 -2.18
C VAL A 118 -0.19 13.92 -0.70
N ILE A 119 -0.64 12.98 0.14
CA ILE A 119 -0.60 13.08 1.61
C ILE A 119 0.18 11.86 2.14
N ALA A 120 1.26 12.12 2.86
CA ALA A 120 2.18 11.09 3.35
C ALA A 120 2.30 11.13 4.89
N PRO A 121 1.47 10.37 5.61
CA PRO A 121 1.57 10.27 7.06
C PRO A 121 2.89 9.60 7.47
N GLU A 122 3.57 10.17 8.48
CA GLU A 122 4.83 9.68 9.01
C GLU A 122 4.61 8.79 10.23
N PHE A 123 4.52 7.50 10.02
CA PHE A 123 4.52 6.52 11.12
C PHE A 123 5.95 6.24 11.59
N ALA A 124 6.55 7.21 12.28
CA ALA A 124 7.94 7.18 12.71
C ALA A 124 8.26 5.95 13.60
N ALA A 125 9.44 5.35 13.42
CA ALA A 125 9.82 4.12 14.12
C ALA A 125 9.88 4.26 15.65
N ARG A 126 10.15 5.47 16.17
CA ARG A 126 10.15 5.77 17.61
C ARG A 126 8.76 5.59 18.25
N ASP A 127 7.68 5.92 17.51
CA ASP A 127 6.29 5.88 18.00
C ASP A 127 5.55 4.63 17.53
N PHE A 128 5.84 4.17 16.30
CA PHE A 128 5.21 3.02 15.63
C PHE A 128 6.23 1.89 15.42
N ARG A 129 6.80 1.39 16.51
CA ARG A 129 7.92 0.45 16.50
C ARG A 129 7.58 -0.89 15.86
N GLY A 130 8.45 -1.33 14.93
CA GLY A 130 8.37 -2.63 14.25
C GLY A 130 7.16 -2.78 13.33
N SER A 131 7.00 -3.97 12.76
CA SER A 131 5.90 -4.27 11.85
C SER A 131 4.54 -4.20 12.54
N ARG A 132 4.44 -4.71 13.78
CA ARG A 132 3.19 -4.78 14.53
C ARG A 132 2.49 -3.43 14.65
N ARG A 133 3.24 -2.35 14.97
CA ARG A 133 2.69 -1.00 15.18
C ARG A 133 2.57 -0.18 13.91
N TYR A 134 3.03 -0.68 12.78
CA TYR A 134 2.91 -0.01 11.49
C TYR A 134 2.12 -0.86 10.49
N ASN A 135 2.82 -1.69 9.71
CA ASN A 135 2.24 -2.37 8.55
C ASN A 135 1.36 -3.59 8.90
N LEU A 136 1.27 -3.97 10.17
CA LEU A 136 0.23 -4.84 10.73
C LEU A 136 -0.89 -4.06 11.42
N GLY A 137 -0.94 -2.71 11.25
CA GLY A 137 -2.03 -1.85 11.69
C GLY A 137 -2.20 -1.69 13.20
N TYR A 138 -1.35 -2.32 14.01
CA TYR A 138 -1.45 -2.37 15.48
C TYR A 138 -2.81 -2.88 15.97
N VAL A 139 -3.35 -3.84 15.25
CA VAL A 139 -4.62 -4.50 15.58
C VAL A 139 -4.51 -5.27 16.90
N PHE A 140 -3.39 -5.98 17.10
CA PHE A 140 -3.11 -6.70 18.33
C PHE A 140 -2.10 -5.97 19.20
N GLY A 141 -2.44 -5.82 20.49
CA GLY A 141 -1.53 -5.45 21.57
C GLY A 141 -0.91 -6.68 22.22
N ARG A 142 0.14 -6.48 23.06
CA ARG A 142 0.74 -7.51 23.92
C ARG A 142 1.00 -6.91 25.30
N LYS A 143 0.50 -7.57 26.32
CA LYS A 143 0.72 -7.25 27.73
C LYS A 143 0.95 -8.55 28.49
N ASP A 144 1.98 -8.62 29.33
CA ASP A 144 2.33 -9.77 30.16
C ASP A 144 2.30 -11.10 29.38
N ASP A 145 2.98 -11.10 28.22
CA ASP A 145 3.06 -12.20 27.25
C ASP A 145 1.73 -12.65 26.61
N ARG A 146 0.64 -11.98 26.90
CA ARG A 146 -0.68 -12.23 26.30
C ARG A 146 -0.97 -11.23 25.21
N TYR A 147 -1.52 -11.71 24.11
CA TYR A 147 -2.06 -10.86 23.08
C TYR A 147 -3.50 -10.46 23.43
N TYR A 148 -3.91 -9.28 22.99
CA TYR A 148 -5.27 -8.79 23.09
C TYR A 148 -5.64 -8.00 21.84
N LEU A 149 -6.91 -8.01 21.46
CA LEU A 149 -7.45 -7.15 20.41
C LEU A 149 -7.50 -5.72 20.94
N ARG A 150 -6.97 -4.78 20.18
CA ARG A 150 -7.02 -3.35 20.54
C ARG A 150 -8.33 -2.75 20.07
N ASP A 151 -8.76 -1.67 20.72
CA ASP A 151 -9.84 -0.83 20.26
C ASP A 151 -9.54 -0.36 18.83
N GLU A 152 -10.50 -0.50 17.93
CA GLU A 152 -10.31 -0.24 16.51
C GLU A 152 -9.87 1.21 16.23
N GLU A 153 -10.43 2.17 16.95
CA GLU A 153 -10.08 3.59 16.84
C GLU A 153 -8.59 3.88 17.10
N LYS A 154 -7.91 2.99 17.85
CA LYS A 154 -6.48 3.07 18.19
C LYS A 154 -5.58 2.24 17.26
N TRP A 155 -6.15 1.58 16.23
CA TRP A 155 -5.34 0.91 15.22
C TRP A 155 -4.60 1.96 14.38
N THR A 156 -3.39 1.65 13.96
CA THR A 156 -2.64 2.55 13.04
C THR A 156 -3.38 2.76 11.72
N PHE A 157 -4.15 1.77 11.28
CA PHE A 157 -5.03 1.89 10.13
C PHE A 157 -6.08 3.00 10.31
N SER A 158 -6.59 3.20 11.51
CA SER A 158 -7.68 4.13 11.80
C SER A 158 -7.26 5.61 11.76
N ALA A 159 -5.97 5.90 11.53
CA ALA A 159 -5.51 7.27 11.31
C ALA A 159 -5.91 7.83 9.93
N ILE A 160 -6.15 6.98 8.93
CA ILE A 160 -6.27 7.41 7.52
C ILE A 160 -7.60 8.12 7.27
N GLU A 161 -8.72 7.58 7.74
CA GLU A 161 -10.04 8.18 7.50
C GLU A 161 -10.20 9.58 8.14
N PRO A 162 -9.84 9.80 9.43
CA PRO A 162 -9.88 11.14 10.01
C PRO A 162 -8.90 12.11 9.34
N LEU A 163 -7.75 11.62 8.84
CA LEU A 163 -6.82 12.45 8.10
C LEU A 163 -7.38 12.83 6.72
N PHE A 164 -8.18 11.96 6.10
CA PHE A 164 -8.91 12.31 4.87
C PHE A 164 -9.96 13.39 5.15
N ASP A 165 -10.74 13.30 6.22
CA ASP A 165 -11.69 14.34 6.61
C ASP A 165 -11.00 15.68 6.87
N HIS A 166 -9.83 15.63 7.52
CA HIS A 166 -8.99 16.83 7.72
C HIS A 166 -8.56 17.42 6.37
N ALA A 167 -8.06 16.62 5.45
CA ALA A 167 -7.62 17.08 4.14
C ALA A 167 -8.76 17.68 3.31
N VAL A 168 -9.92 17.01 3.27
CA VAL A 168 -11.13 17.50 2.58
C VAL A 168 -11.53 18.88 3.10
N ARG A 169 -11.56 19.06 4.41
CA ARG A 169 -11.93 20.33 5.06
C ARG A 169 -10.91 21.44 4.73
N GLU A 170 -9.62 21.17 4.90
CA GLU A 170 -8.56 22.19 4.70
C GLU A 170 -8.38 22.59 3.23
N LEU A 171 -8.59 21.66 2.31
CA LEU A 171 -8.54 21.91 0.84
C LEU A 171 -9.86 22.44 0.29
N GLY A 172 -10.96 22.40 1.05
CA GLY A 172 -12.30 22.64 0.53
C GLY A 172 -12.70 21.65 -0.56
N SER A 173 -12.17 20.41 -0.48
CA SER A 173 -12.29 19.39 -1.54
C SER A 173 -13.69 18.80 -1.58
N VAL A 174 -14.17 18.48 -2.80
CA VAL A 174 -15.43 17.75 -3.05
C VAL A 174 -15.22 16.24 -3.16
N GLN A 175 -14.00 15.76 -2.98
CA GLN A 175 -13.69 14.34 -3.07
C GLN A 175 -14.40 13.54 -1.97
N THR A 176 -15.08 12.48 -2.37
CA THR A 176 -15.79 11.56 -1.46
C THR A 176 -14.96 10.33 -1.08
N GLY A 177 -13.76 10.20 -1.63
CA GLY A 177 -12.84 9.11 -1.37
C GLY A 177 -11.46 9.38 -1.96
N TYR A 178 -10.53 8.47 -1.72
CA TYR A 178 -9.12 8.66 -2.02
C TYR A 178 -8.47 7.40 -2.63
N THR A 179 -7.30 7.57 -3.25
CA THR A 179 -6.40 6.46 -3.60
C THR A 179 -5.47 6.17 -2.43
N LEU A 180 -5.29 4.91 -2.08
CA LEU A 180 -4.35 4.48 -1.05
C LEU A 180 -3.18 3.72 -1.67
N TYR A 181 -2.01 4.36 -1.72
CA TYR A 181 -0.78 3.79 -2.27
C TYR A 181 0.21 3.42 -1.16
N GLY A 182 0.97 2.35 -1.37
CA GLY A 182 2.12 2.01 -0.55
C GLY A 182 3.15 1.16 -1.27
N HIS A 183 4.43 1.37 -0.93
CA HIS A 183 5.54 0.58 -1.45
C HIS A 183 6.24 -0.16 -0.31
N SER A 184 6.68 -1.41 -0.56
CA SER A 184 7.41 -2.22 0.43
C SER A 184 6.59 -2.42 1.72
N ALA A 185 7.04 -1.94 2.89
CA ALA A 185 6.25 -1.98 4.13
C ALA A 185 4.95 -1.16 4.02
N GLY A 186 4.93 -0.09 3.23
CA GLY A 186 3.71 0.66 2.90
C GLY A 186 2.71 -0.19 2.11
N SER A 187 3.17 -0.99 1.16
CA SER A 187 2.32 -1.96 0.46
C SER A 187 1.75 -3.01 1.41
N GLN A 188 2.54 -3.41 2.41
CA GLN A 188 2.07 -4.31 3.46
C GLN A 188 1.01 -3.66 4.36
N PHE A 189 1.06 -2.34 4.54
CA PHE A 189 0.00 -1.58 5.19
C PHE A 189 -1.26 -1.57 4.31
N VAL A 190 -1.12 -1.21 3.02
CA VAL A 190 -2.22 -1.05 2.07
C VAL A 190 -3.06 -2.32 1.91
N HIS A 191 -2.42 -3.46 1.63
CA HIS A 191 -3.20 -4.70 1.43
C HIS A 191 -3.84 -5.23 2.71
N ARG A 192 -3.30 -4.93 3.90
CA ARG A 192 -3.96 -5.27 5.17
C ARG A 192 -5.06 -4.28 5.51
N PHE A 193 -4.86 -2.99 5.24
CA PHE A 193 -5.89 -1.99 5.39
C PHE A 193 -7.17 -2.39 4.65
N LEU A 194 -7.04 -2.94 3.45
CA LEU A 194 -8.13 -3.48 2.63
C LEU A 194 -9.03 -4.45 3.42
N TYR A 195 -8.44 -5.32 4.24
CA TYR A 195 -9.19 -6.30 5.03
C TYR A 195 -9.75 -5.73 6.33
N TYR A 196 -8.95 -4.89 7.01
CA TYR A 196 -9.28 -4.41 8.35
C TYR A 196 -10.19 -3.19 8.35
N LYS A 197 -10.24 -2.45 7.25
CA LYS A 197 -11.05 -1.23 7.08
C LYS A 197 -11.91 -1.32 5.80
N PRO A 198 -12.79 -2.32 5.68
CA PRO A 198 -13.56 -2.56 4.45
C PRO A 198 -14.51 -1.42 4.08
N GLU A 199 -14.94 -0.63 5.08
CA GLU A 199 -15.85 0.52 4.90
C GLU A 199 -15.11 1.83 4.59
N ALA A 200 -13.76 1.79 4.53
CA ALA A 200 -12.98 2.98 4.21
C ALA A 200 -13.27 3.48 2.80
N ARG A 201 -13.23 4.80 2.64
CA ARG A 201 -13.55 5.52 1.39
C ARG A 201 -12.46 5.42 0.32
N VAL A 202 -11.75 4.30 0.27
CA VAL A 202 -10.70 4.05 -0.73
C VAL A 202 -11.34 3.73 -2.07
N LYS A 203 -11.15 4.61 -3.06
CA LYS A 203 -11.58 4.42 -4.46
C LYS A 203 -10.70 3.40 -5.17
N ARG A 204 -9.39 3.36 -4.85
CA ARG A 204 -8.41 2.42 -5.41
C ARG A 204 -7.27 2.15 -4.46
N PHE A 205 -6.91 0.89 -4.32
CA PHE A 205 -5.72 0.44 -3.61
C PHE A 205 -4.57 0.20 -4.59
N LEU A 206 -3.39 0.74 -4.30
CA LEU A 206 -2.17 0.55 -5.09
C LEU A 206 -1.09 -0.06 -4.18
N ALA A 207 -0.90 -1.37 -4.29
CA ALA A 207 0.02 -2.13 -3.44
C ALA A 207 1.29 -2.51 -4.23
N ALA A 208 2.43 -1.87 -3.93
CA ALA A 208 3.66 -2.02 -4.68
C ALA A 208 4.75 -2.79 -3.94
N ASN A 209 5.30 -3.85 -4.55
CA ASN A 209 6.50 -4.56 -4.12
C ASN A 209 6.52 -4.93 -2.64
N ALA A 210 5.44 -5.49 -2.09
CA ALA A 210 5.43 -5.93 -0.69
C ALA A 210 6.43 -7.08 -0.46
N GLY A 211 7.10 -7.03 0.69
CA GLY A 211 8.08 -8.07 1.04
C GLY A 211 7.45 -9.42 1.41
N TRP A 212 6.18 -9.42 1.83
CA TRP A 212 5.35 -10.58 2.15
C TRP A 212 3.91 -10.13 2.37
N TYR A 213 2.96 -11.06 2.29
CA TYR A 213 1.53 -10.75 2.30
C TYR A 213 0.78 -11.44 3.44
N THR A 214 -0.35 -10.88 3.86
CA THR A 214 -1.44 -11.62 4.49
C THR A 214 -2.31 -12.15 3.36
N MET A 215 -2.20 -13.45 3.12
CA MET A 215 -2.93 -14.12 2.04
C MET A 215 -4.45 -14.12 2.35
N PRO A 216 -5.32 -14.07 1.36
CA PRO A 216 -6.78 -14.18 1.56
C PRO A 216 -7.18 -15.62 1.93
N ASP A 217 -6.65 -16.12 3.03
CA ASP A 217 -6.77 -17.51 3.48
C ASP A 217 -7.15 -17.54 4.96
N ALA A 218 -8.35 -18.06 5.25
CA ALA A 218 -8.87 -18.15 6.61
C ALA A 218 -8.18 -19.26 7.44
N GLU A 219 -7.51 -20.23 6.79
CA GLU A 219 -6.84 -21.34 7.46
C GLU A 219 -5.36 -21.05 7.75
N GLN A 220 -4.75 -20.13 7.02
CA GLN A 220 -3.37 -19.74 7.26
C GLN A 220 -3.27 -18.82 8.48
N VAL A 221 -2.32 -19.14 9.40
CA VAL A 221 -2.16 -18.41 10.67
C VAL A 221 -1.74 -16.95 10.43
N TYR A 222 -2.36 -16.03 11.17
CA TYR A 222 -1.95 -14.62 11.23
C TYR A 222 -0.46 -14.49 11.63
N PRO A 223 0.34 -13.62 11.03
CA PRO A 223 -0.09 -12.55 10.10
C PRO A 223 0.00 -12.92 8.60
N TYR A 224 0.20 -14.18 8.25
CA TYR A 224 0.31 -14.63 6.86
C TYR A 224 -1.03 -14.98 6.22
N GLY A 225 -2.05 -15.18 7.03
CA GLY A 225 -3.46 -15.35 6.69
C GLY A 225 -4.34 -14.86 7.82
N PHE A 226 -5.54 -15.41 7.96
CA PHE A 226 -6.56 -14.91 8.89
C PHE A 226 -6.88 -15.83 10.06
N LYS A 227 -6.32 -17.04 10.11
CA LYS A 227 -6.49 -17.92 11.27
C LYS A 227 -5.90 -17.26 12.50
N ASP A 228 -6.76 -16.97 13.48
CA ASP A 228 -6.36 -16.32 14.71
C ASP A 228 -5.62 -17.29 15.63
N PRO A 229 -4.33 -17.07 15.89
CA PRO A 229 -3.56 -17.94 16.79
C PRO A 229 -3.85 -17.66 18.27
N TYR A 230 -4.65 -16.64 18.58
CA TYR A 230 -4.88 -16.16 19.95
C TYR A 230 -6.32 -16.36 20.42
N GLY A 231 -7.22 -16.81 19.55
CA GLY A 231 -8.64 -16.99 19.87
C GLY A 231 -9.41 -15.68 20.14
N LEU A 232 -8.91 -14.56 19.61
CA LEU A 232 -9.40 -13.21 19.94
C LEU A 232 -10.38 -12.62 18.92
N THR A 233 -10.44 -13.18 17.71
CA THR A 233 -11.03 -12.44 16.57
C THR A 233 -11.89 -13.27 15.65
N ALA A 234 -12.39 -14.42 16.05
CA ALA A 234 -13.16 -15.32 15.18
C ALA A 234 -14.27 -14.60 14.34
N ALA A 235 -14.77 -13.46 14.81
CA ALA A 235 -15.73 -12.63 14.08
C ALA A 235 -15.10 -11.50 13.24
N ALA A 236 -13.88 -11.06 13.56
CA ALA A 236 -13.29 -9.86 12.94
C ALA A 236 -12.46 -10.15 11.68
N LEU A 237 -12.05 -11.40 11.46
CA LEU A 237 -11.15 -11.79 10.37
C LEU A 237 -11.73 -12.94 9.52
N GLY A 238 -13.04 -13.12 9.55
CA GLY A 238 -13.72 -14.20 8.88
C GLY A 238 -13.78 -14.07 7.35
N GLU A 239 -14.38 -15.07 6.72
CA GLU A 239 -14.57 -15.17 5.27
C GLU A 239 -15.25 -13.95 4.65
N ASP A 240 -16.14 -13.29 5.39
CA ASP A 240 -16.83 -12.07 4.90
C ASP A 240 -15.85 -10.94 4.63
N ARG A 241 -14.79 -10.78 5.45
CA ARG A 241 -13.74 -9.78 5.20
C ARG A 241 -12.95 -10.09 3.95
N ILE A 242 -12.66 -11.36 3.69
CA ILE A 242 -12.00 -11.82 2.45
C ILE A 242 -12.93 -11.53 1.27
N ARG A 243 -14.21 -11.88 1.38
CA ARG A 243 -15.24 -11.63 0.35
C ARG A 243 -15.30 -10.14 -0.04
N MET A 244 -15.38 -9.25 0.95
CA MET A 244 -15.40 -7.81 0.71
C MET A 244 -14.10 -7.32 0.09
N ALA A 245 -12.97 -7.81 0.56
CA ALA A 245 -11.65 -7.37 0.11
C ALA A 245 -11.36 -7.74 -1.34
N VAL A 246 -11.68 -8.97 -1.78
CA VAL A 246 -11.39 -9.40 -3.16
C VAL A 246 -12.23 -8.66 -4.20
N GLN A 247 -13.33 -8.03 -3.82
CA GLN A 247 -14.16 -7.21 -4.69
C GLN A 247 -13.68 -5.76 -4.83
N LYS A 248 -12.77 -5.27 -3.95
CA LYS A 248 -12.27 -3.89 -4.00
C LYS A 248 -11.34 -3.68 -5.20
N ASP A 249 -11.36 -2.46 -5.76
CA ASP A 249 -10.45 -2.06 -6.85
C ASP A 249 -9.01 -1.98 -6.32
N MET A 250 -8.21 -3.03 -6.55
CA MET A 250 -6.81 -3.09 -6.13
C MET A 250 -5.89 -3.41 -7.32
N ILE A 251 -4.80 -2.65 -7.41
CA ILE A 251 -3.72 -2.92 -8.36
C ILE A 251 -2.46 -3.31 -7.58
N ILE A 252 -1.96 -4.51 -7.87
CA ILE A 252 -0.70 -5.02 -7.33
C ILE A 252 0.40 -4.68 -8.34
N LEU A 253 1.27 -3.72 -7.99
CA LEU A 253 2.35 -3.24 -8.84
C LEU A 253 3.65 -3.97 -8.50
N LEU A 254 4.24 -4.60 -9.49
CA LEU A 254 5.44 -5.43 -9.32
C LEU A 254 6.53 -5.00 -10.27
N GLY A 255 7.66 -4.52 -9.74
CA GLY A 255 8.87 -4.32 -10.53
C GLY A 255 9.47 -5.67 -10.94
N ASP A 256 9.70 -5.90 -12.22
CA ASP A 256 10.17 -7.19 -12.74
C ASP A 256 11.62 -7.53 -12.30
N GLN A 257 12.40 -6.52 -11.89
CA GLN A 257 13.73 -6.67 -11.34
C GLN A 257 13.76 -6.76 -9.80
N ASP A 258 12.60 -6.76 -9.11
CA ASP A 258 12.53 -7.00 -7.65
C ASP A 258 12.48 -8.50 -7.34
N ASN A 259 13.46 -9.23 -7.93
CA ASN A 259 13.57 -10.68 -7.98
C ASN A 259 14.79 -11.23 -7.22
N ASP A 260 15.46 -10.43 -6.39
CA ASP A 260 16.56 -10.87 -5.54
C ASP A 260 16.07 -11.64 -4.32
N ALA A 261 16.20 -12.99 -4.36
CA ALA A 261 15.87 -13.89 -3.25
C ALA A 261 16.81 -13.71 -2.05
N ASN A 262 17.99 -13.08 -2.24
CA ASN A 262 18.98 -12.86 -1.20
C ASN A 262 18.98 -11.44 -0.63
N HIS A 263 18.06 -10.59 -1.06
CA HIS A 263 17.99 -9.22 -0.59
C HIS A 263 17.90 -9.15 0.94
N GLU A 264 18.73 -8.32 1.58
CA GLU A 264 18.91 -8.25 3.05
C GLU A 264 17.62 -8.00 3.84
N SER A 265 16.70 -7.21 3.29
CA SER A 265 15.42 -6.88 3.93
C SER A 265 14.27 -7.83 3.56
N LEU A 266 14.54 -8.90 2.83
CA LEU A 266 13.54 -9.89 2.46
C LEU A 266 13.23 -10.80 3.66
N ARG A 267 11.95 -10.96 4.03
CA ARG A 267 11.53 -11.87 5.08
C ARG A 267 11.70 -13.33 4.63
N ARG A 268 12.35 -14.15 5.48
CA ARG A 268 12.70 -15.55 5.16
C ARG A 268 12.13 -16.56 6.17
N THR A 269 10.99 -16.26 6.79
CA THR A 269 10.31 -17.27 7.57
C THR A 269 9.70 -18.32 6.64
N PRO A 270 9.48 -19.57 7.12
CA PRO A 270 8.90 -20.63 6.30
C PRO A 270 7.62 -20.20 5.58
N GLU A 271 6.73 -19.50 6.27
CA GLU A 271 5.45 -19.04 5.72
C GLU A 271 5.63 -17.97 4.63
N ALA A 272 6.64 -17.11 4.76
CA ALA A 272 6.95 -16.12 3.73
C ALA A 272 7.58 -16.76 2.48
N LEU A 273 8.36 -17.83 2.66
CA LEU A 273 8.96 -18.60 1.56
C LEU A 273 7.90 -19.38 0.78
N LEU A 274 6.84 -19.86 1.43
CA LEU A 274 5.69 -20.48 0.74
C LEU A 274 4.98 -19.52 -0.22
N GLN A 275 5.08 -18.20 -0.01
CA GLN A 275 4.50 -17.19 -0.91
C GLN A 275 5.35 -16.96 -2.17
N GLY A 276 6.63 -17.36 -2.15
CA GLY A 276 7.58 -17.21 -3.24
C GLY A 276 8.98 -16.82 -2.76
N GLU A 277 9.97 -17.03 -3.62
CA GLU A 277 11.38 -16.81 -3.29
C GLU A 277 11.73 -15.34 -3.13
N HIS A 278 11.11 -14.47 -3.92
CA HIS A 278 11.36 -13.02 -3.94
C HIS A 278 10.07 -12.22 -4.06
N ARG A 279 10.15 -10.88 -3.96
CA ARG A 279 8.98 -10.00 -3.88
C ARG A 279 8.06 -10.09 -5.09
N PHE A 280 8.65 -10.19 -6.30
CA PHE A 280 7.88 -10.33 -7.53
C PHE A 280 7.00 -11.60 -7.48
N ASN A 281 7.58 -12.77 -7.16
CA ASN A 281 6.82 -14.02 -7.06
C ASN A 281 5.74 -13.95 -5.97
N ARG A 282 6.06 -13.37 -4.80
CA ARG A 282 5.09 -13.22 -3.72
C ARG A 282 3.89 -12.36 -4.10
N GLY A 283 4.14 -11.31 -4.88
CA GLY A 283 3.07 -10.45 -5.39
C GLY A 283 2.19 -11.14 -6.42
N ALA A 284 2.78 -11.95 -7.30
CA ALA A 284 2.04 -12.79 -8.24
C ALA A 284 1.18 -13.84 -7.51
N SER A 285 1.76 -14.57 -6.56
CA SER A 285 1.03 -15.55 -5.73
C SER A 285 -0.11 -14.91 -4.93
N PHE A 286 0.07 -13.68 -4.45
CA PHE A 286 -0.97 -12.94 -3.75
C PHE A 286 -2.14 -12.58 -4.68
N LEU A 287 -1.85 -12.13 -5.89
CA LEU A 287 -2.86 -11.88 -6.92
C LEU A 287 -3.65 -13.14 -7.27
N ASP A 288 -2.94 -14.23 -7.54
CA ASP A 288 -3.55 -15.52 -7.88
C ASP A 288 -4.45 -16.04 -6.75
N ALA A 289 -4.00 -15.91 -5.49
CA ALA A 289 -4.81 -16.26 -4.32
C ALA A 289 -6.09 -15.41 -4.21
N GLY A 290 -6.02 -14.12 -4.52
CA GLY A 290 -7.19 -13.24 -4.57
C GLY A 290 -8.22 -13.71 -5.60
N HIS A 291 -7.78 -14.04 -6.81
CA HIS A 291 -8.64 -14.58 -7.88
C HIS A 291 -9.24 -15.94 -7.50
N ALA A 292 -8.42 -16.83 -6.91
CA ALA A 292 -8.90 -18.14 -6.46
C ALA A 292 -9.98 -18.01 -5.38
N GLN A 293 -9.80 -17.11 -4.42
CA GLN A 293 -10.79 -16.85 -3.37
C GLN A 293 -12.07 -16.21 -3.92
N ALA A 294 -11.98 -15.23 -4.81
CA ALA A 294 -13.15 -14.63 -5.44
C ALA A 294 -13.99 -15.71 -6.17
N LYS A 295 -13.32 -16.58 -6.94
CA LYS A 295 -13.96 -17.72 -7.61
C LYS A 295 -14.63 -18.66 -6.61
N ARG A 296 -13.92 -19.04 -5.52
CA ARG A 296 -14.46 -19.93 -4.47
C ARG A 296 -15.70 -19.31 -3.80
N LEU A 297 -15.67 -18.00 -3.59
CA LEU A 297 -16.74 -17.26 -2.92
C LEU A 297 -17.88 -16.85 -3.86
N GLY A 298 -17.76 -17.11 -5.17
CA GLY A 298 -18.79 -16.77 -6.16
C GLY A 298 -18.96 -15.26 -6.35
N VAL A 299 -17.87 -14.48 -6.27
CA VAL A 299 -17.88 -13.02 -6.45
C VAL A 299 -16.88 -12.60 -7.53
N GLU A 300 -17.08 -11.39 -8.10
CA GLU A 300 -16.14 -10.81 -9.04
C GLU A 300 -14.87 -10.35 -8.31
N CYS A 301 -13.70 -10.60 -8.91
CA CYS A 301 -12.43 -10.15 -8.36
C CYS A 301 -12.08 -8.75 -8.90
N GLY A 302 -11.97 -7.77 -8.02
CA GLY A 302 -11.53 -6.42 -8.35
C GLY A 302 -10.01 -6.25 -8.40
N TRP A 303 -9.23 -7.31 -8.12
CA TRP A 303 -7.77 -7.25 -8.09
C TRP A 303 -7.16 -7.43 -9.48
N ARG A 304 -6.14 -6.62 -9.77
CA ARG A 304 -5.39 -6.66 -11.02
C ARG A 304 -3.89 -6.55 -10.75
N GLY A 305 -3.07 -7.17 -11.60
CA GLY A 305 -1.61 -7.04 -11.59
C GLY A 305 -1.15 -6.01 -12.61
N ALA A 306 -0.07 -5.30 -12.26
CA ALA A 306 0.66 -4.46 -13.20
C ALA A 306 2.16 -4.69 -13.03
N VAL A 307 2.83 -5.17 -14.08
CA VAL A 307 4.29 -5.34 -14.09
C VAL A 307 4.94 -4.06 -14.58
N VAL A 308 5.91 -3.57 -13.81
CA VAL A 308 6.71 -2.38 -14.13
C VAL A 308 8.07 -2.84 -14.62
N LYS A 309 8.33 -2.66 -15.92
CA LYS A 309 9.54 -3.11 -16.60
C LYS A 309 10.78 -2.39 -16.09
N ASP A 310 11.90 -3.13 -15.99
CA ASP A 310 13.24 -2.64 -15.62
C ASP A 310 13.28 -1.94 -14.26
N VAL A 311 12.35 -2.28 -13.35
CA VAL A 311 12.26 -1.70 -12.02
C VAL A 311 12.52 -2.77 -10.96
N ALA A 312 13.53 -2.53 -10.12
CA ALA A 312 13.83 -3.30 -8.92
C ALA A 312 13.00 -2.77 -7.72
N HIS A 313 13.51 -2.94 -6.48
CA HIS A 313 12.84 -2.47 -5.27
C HIS A 313 12.89 -0.93 -5.11
N SER A 314 12.23 -0.20 -6.00
CA SER A 314 12.29 1.26 -6.12
C SER A 314 10.90 1.91 -6.09
N ASN A 315 10.66 2.77 -5.07
CA ASN A 315 9.43 3.55 -5.01
C ASN A 315 9.29 4.52 -6.19
N GLY A 316 10.36 5.26 -6.52
CA GLY A 316 10.35 6.21 -7.64
C GLY A 316 10.16 5.54 -9.01
N GLY A 317 10.74 4.35 -9.20
CA GLY A 317 10.51 3.55 -10.41
C GLY A 317 9.06 3.13 -10.57
N ILE A 318 8.43 2.68 -9.47
CA ILE A 318 7.02 2.30 -9.46
C ILE A 318 6.11 3.52 -9.62
N ALA A 319 6.44 4.67 -9.01
CA ALA A 319 5.63 5.88 -9.03
C ALA A 319 5.30 6.36 -10.46
N LYS A 320 6.24 6.23 -11.41
CA LYS A 320 6.06 6.58 -12.82
C LYS A 320 4.85 5.90 -13.47
N VAL A 321 4.59 4.65 -13.08
CA VAL A 321 3.46 3.87 -13.61
C VAL A 321 2.24 4.01 -12.71
N ALA A 322 2.44 3.95 -11.38
CA ALA A 322 1.36 4.01 -10.40
C ALA A 322 0.56 5.31 -10.46
N ALA A 323 1.21 6.44 -10.80
CA ALA A 323 0.57 7.74 -10.91
C ALA A 323 -0.58 7.79 -11.92
N LYS A 324 -0.54 6.97 -12.98
CA LYS A 324 -1.60 6.85 -13.97
C LYS A 324 -2.88 6.22 -13.42
N TYR A 325 -2.80 5.60 -12.25
CA TYR A 325 -3.91 4.91 -11.61
C TYR A 325 -4.54 5.70 -10.47
N VAL A 326 -4.05 6.89 -10.15
CA VAL A 326 -4.64 7.75 -9.09
C VAL A 326 -6.00 8.27 -9.57
N LYS A 327 -7.02 8.17 -8.69
CA LYS A 327 -8.41 8.59 -8.93
C LYS A 327 -8.91 9.52 -7.83
#